data_c9eabf77a994863863f384da68548c6d
#
_entry.id   c9eabf77a994863863f384da68548c6d
#
_cell.length_a   1.000
_cell.length_b   1.000
_cell.length_c   1.000
_cell.angle_alpha   90.00
_cell.angle_beta   90.00
_cell.angle_gamma   90.00
#
_symmetry.space_group_name_H-M   'P 1'
#
loop_
_entity.id
_entity.type
_entity.pdbx_description
1 polymer ?
#
loop_
_entity_poly.entity_id
_entity_poly.type
_entity_poly.pdbx_seq_one_letter_code
_entity_poly.pdbx_strand_id
1 'polypeptide(L)'
;MKKGMRCLLLALILALSFCVGAAAAEQTGAQLSYVTDAAGLLGENENAMLEKMAETVSQKYGVGVYIVTVEDYRDFHSEGVYKATYTIYHQYTMGEGPNRDGIMLLLSMDDRDWAMFCYGSYCEYAFNNYGQQKLEKVFLDNFGENDWYGGFEDYVKECSVYLE
;
A
#
# COMPACT_ATOMS: atom_id res chain seq x y z
N MET A 1 -4.80 47.71 52.63
CA MET A 1 -5.45 47.56 51.32
C MET A 1 -4.49 47.00 50.25
N LYS A 2 -3.80 45.85 50.41
CA LYS A 2 -2.87 45.28 49.43
C LYS A 2 -3.00 43.75 49.26
N LYS A 3 -4.02 43.10 49.84
CA LYS A 3 -4.23 41.66 49.73
C LYS A 3 -5.32 41.21 48.73
N GLY A 4 -6.17 42.15 48.24
CA GLY A 4 -7.26 41.83 47.30
C GLY A 4 -6.88 41.81 45.83
N MET A 5 -5.78 42.48 45.48
CA MET A 5 -5.39 42.65 44.06
C MET A 5 -4.50 41.53 43.53
N ARG A 6 -3.97 40.66 44.41
CA ARG A 6 -3.15 39.49 43.97
C ARG A 6 -4.00 38.23 43.64
N CYS A 7 -5.21 38.17 44.15
CA CYS A 7 -6.12 37.05 43.81
C CYS A 7 -6.84 37.24 42.46
N LEU A 8 -7.00 38.49 41.99
CA LEU A 8 -7.68 38.73 40.70
C LEU A 8 -6.78 38.47 39.48
N LEU A 9 -5.46 38.59 39.68
CA LEU A 9 -4.50 38.29 38.60
C LEU A 9 -4.21 36.81 38.42
N LEU A 10 -4.44 35.98 39.44
CA LEU A 10 -4.30 34.51 39.35
C LEU A 10 -5.51 33.82 38.69
N ALA A 11 -6.71 34.46 38.79
CA ALA A 11 -7.92 33.90 38.18
C ALA A 11 -7.99 34.15 36.66
N LEU A 12 -7.25 35.12 36.13
CA LEU A 12 -7.28 35.47 34.71
C LEU A 12 -6.31 34.62 33.88
N ILE A 13 -5.35 33.95 34.53
CA ILE A 13 -4.36 33.09 33.83
C ILE A 13 -4.89 31.64 33.66
N LEU A 14 -5.91 31.24 34.43
CA LEU A 14 -6.49 29.90 34.36
C LEU A 14 -7.60 29.75 33.30
N ALA A 15 -8.05 30.84 32.68
CA ALA A 15 -9.14 30.83 31.71
C ALA A 15 -8.67 30.77 30.23
N LEU A 16 -7.35 30.78 29.98
CA LEU A 16 -6.81 30.71 28.60
C LEU A 16 -6.18 29.37 28.22
N SER A 17 -6.34 28.32 29.02
CA SER A 17 -5.71 27.03 28.78
C SER A 17 -6.68 25.92 28.38
N PHE A 18 -7.90 26.22 27.91
CA PHE A 18 -8.85 25.21 27.47
C PHE A 18 -9.43 25.54 26.09
N CYS A 19 -8.56 25.78 25.12
CA CYS A 19 -8.85 25.62 23.70
C CYS A 19 -7.72 24.82 23.05
N VAL A 20 -7.40 23.66 23.63
CA VAL A 20 -6.85 22.57 22.81
C VAL A 20 -8.06 22.01 22.09
N GLY A 21 -8.32 22.51 20.89
CA GLY A 21 -9.19 21.84 19.95
C GLY A 21 -8.76 20.38 19.92
N ALA A 22 -9.66 19.47 20.22
CA ALA A 22 -9.55 18.11 19.78
C ALA A 22 -9.55 18.17 18.25
N ALA A 23 -8.38 18.39 17.65
CA ALA A 23 -8.13 17.91 16.32
C ALA A 23 -8.33 16.40 16.47
N ALA A 24 -9.47 15.91 15.99
CA ALA A 24 -9.59 14.51 15.66
C ALA A 24 -8.33 14.24 14.82
N ALA A 25 -7.40 13.47 15.36
CA ALA A 25 -6.37 12.87 14.57
C ALA A 25 -7.17 12.00 13.60
N GLU A 26 -7.39 12.50 12.38
CA GLU A 26 -7.59 11.62 11.26
C GLU A 26 -6.41 10.66 11.34
N GLN A 27 -6.71 9.42 11.71
CA GLN A 27 -5.80 8.32 11.45
C GLN A 27 -5.76 8.21 9.92
N THR A 28 -4.93 9.05 9.30
CA THR A 28 -4.43 8.76 7.98
C THR A 28 -3.61 7.50 8.18
N GLY A 29 -4.23 6.35 7.91
CA GLY A 29 -3.52 5.09 7.82
C GLY A 29 -2.32 5.37 6.91
N ALA A 30 -1.12 5.03 7.34
CA ALA A 30 0.08 5.23 6.54
C ALA A 30 -0.16 4.49 5.22
N GLN A 31 -0.30 5.24 4.13
CA GLN A 31 -0.44 4.65 2.81
C GLN A 31 0.92 4.10 2.41
N LEU A 32 0.95 2.86 1.94
CA LEU A 32 2.17 2.28 1.39
C LEU A 32 2.52 2.93 0.04
N SER A 33 3.80 2.95 -0.30
CA SER A 33 4.28 3.25 -1.65
C SER A 33 3.74 2.25 -2.67
N TYR A 34 3.81 2.55 -3.96
CA TYR A 34 3.45 1.58 -5.00
C TYR A 34 4.34 0.34 -4.94
N VAL A 35 5.60 0.50 -4.52
CA VAL A 35 6.54 -0.60 -4.28
C VAL A 35 7.04 -0.54 -2.83
N THR A 36 6.65 -1.53 -2.04
CA THR A 36 7.07 -1.66 -0.64
C THR A 36 7.85 -2.97 -0.49
N ASP A 37 9.16 -2.87 -0.51
CA ASP A 37 10.07 -4.02 -0.43
C ASP A 37 10.56 -4.23 1.01
N ALA A 38 9.70 -4.82 1.86
CA ALA A 38 10.07 -5.11 3.25
C ALA A 38 10.95 -6.35 3.41
N ALA A 39 10.96 -7.25 2.42
CA ALA A 39 11.86 -8.41 2.40
C ALA A 39 13.27 -8.09 1.89
N GLY A 40 13.48 -6.87 1.34
CA GLY A 40 14.81 -6.43 0.89
C GLY A 40 15.34 -7.17 -0.34
N LEU A 41 14.46 -7.48 -1.29
CA LEU A 41 14.79 -8.21 -2.52
C LEU A 41 15.39 -7.32 -3.60
N LEU A 42 15.13 -6.02 -3.53
CA LEU A 42 15.48 -5.03 -4.53
C LEU A 42 16.63 -4.13 -4.05
N GLY A 43 17.52 -3.77 -4.97
CA GLY A 43 18.45 -2.67 -4.74
C GLY A 43 17.72 -1.31 -4.71
N GLU A 44 18.30 -0.29 -4.09
CA GLU A 44 17.69 1.05 -3.99
C GLU A 44 17.28 1.62 -5.36
N ASN A 45 18.13 1.46 -6.38
CA ASN A 45 17.85 1.93 -7.74
C ASN A 45 16.72 1.14 -8.40
N GLU A 46 16.66 -0.18 -8.20
CA GLU A 46 15.62 -1.06 -8.73
C GLU A 46 14.27 -0.73 -8.12
N ASN A 47 14.22 -0.55 -6.79
CA ASN A 47 13.02 -0.14 -6.08
C ASN A 47 12.51 1.22 -6.61
N ALA A 48 13.40 2.23 -6.74
CA ALA A 48 13.02 3.54 -7.25
C ALA A 48 12.52 3.50 -8.70
N MET A 49 13.09 2.65 -9.55
CA MET A 49 12.65 2.47 -10.94
C MET A 49 11.26 1.82 -10.99
N LEU A 50 11.04 0.76 -10.24
CA LEU A 50 9.73 0.07 -10.17
C LEU A 50 8.66 0.98 -9.56
N GLU A 51 8.98 1.72 -8.49
CA GLU A 51 8.08 2.71 -7.89
C GLU A 51 7.61 3.72 -8.95
N LYS A 52 8.56 4.28 -9.72
CA LYS A 52 8.23 5.25 -10.77
C LYS A 52 7.40 4.64 -11.91
N MET A 53 7.65 3.40 -12.28
CA MET A 53 6.86 2.68 -13.29
C MET A 53 5.43 2.43 -12.78
N ALA A 54 5.28 1.88 -11.59
CA ALA A 54 3.99 1.59 -10.98
C ALA A 54 3.17 2.87 -10.77
N GLU A 55 3.79 3.94 -10.26
CA GLU A 55 3.17 5.27 -10.15
C GLU A 55 2.66 5.77 -11.52
N THR A 56 3.49 5.67 -12.56
CA THR A 56 3.13 6.16 -13.90
C THR A 56 1.92 5.41 -14.46
N VAL A 57 1.89 4.09 -14.33
CA VAL A 57 0.74 3.26 -14.75
C VAL A 57 -0.48 3.60 -13.93
N SER A 58 -0.34 3.67 -12.61
CA SER A 58 -1.46 3.95 -11.69
C SER A 58 -2.10 5.31 -11.97
N GLN A 59 -1.31 6.35 -12.14
CA GLN A 59 -1.79 7.70 -12.45
C GLN A 59 -2.44 7.78 -13.84
N LYS A 60 -1.90 7.08 -14.83
CA LYS A 60 -2.43 7.07 -16.19
C LYS A 60 -3.84 6.48 -16.25
N TYR A 61 -4.08 5.42 -15.51
CA TYR A 61 -5.33 4.65 -15.61
C TYR A 61 -6.29 4.85 -14.41
N GLY A 62 -5.84 5.50 -13.35
CA GLY A 62 -6.62 5.66 -12.11
C GLY A 62 -6.87 4.34 -11.38
N VAL A 63 -5.96 3.37 -11.54
CA VAL A 63 -5.96 2.06 -10.88
C VAL A 63 -4.60 1.85 -10.24
N GLY A 64 -4.55 1.66 -8.94
CA GLY A 64 -3.28 1.44 -8.24
C GLY A 64 -2.65 0.10 -8.64
N VAL A 65 -1.39 0.12 -9.04
CA VAL A 65 -0.58 -1.09 -9.31
C VAL A 65 0.48 -1.20 -8.23
N TYR A 66 0.35 -2.19 -7.37
CA TYR A 66 1.17 -2.30 -6.16
C TYR A 66 2.01 -3.57 -6.14
N ILE A 67 3.21 -3.45 -5.60
CA ILE A 67 4.12 -4.55 -5.28
C ILE A 67 4.45 -4.45 -3.79
N VAL A 68 4.22 -5.53 -3.06
CA VAL A 68 4.59 -5.62 -1.65
C VAL A 68 5.38 -6.91 -1.44
N THR A 69 6.55 -6.82 -0.81
CA THR A 69 7.30 -7.97 -0.36
C THR A 69 7.35 -7.99 1.16
N VAL A 70 7.24 -9.17 1.73
CA VAL A 70 7.33 -9.39 3.19
C VAL A 70 8.18 -10.62 3.48
N GLU A 71 8.74 -10.71 4.67
CA GLU A 71 9.44 -11.91 5.09
C GLU A 71 8.43 -13.04 5.32
N ASP A 72 7.41 -12.82 6.15
CA ASP A 72 6.35 -13.79 6.44
C ASP A 72 4.96 -13.15 6.34
N TYR A 73 4.12 -13.67 5.44
CA TYR A 73 2.74 -13.20 5.29
C TYR A 73 1.89 -13.42 6.55
N ARG A 74 2.30 -14.35 7.44
CA ARG A 74 1.57 -14.67 8.67
C ARG A 74 1.56 -13.54 9.68
N ASP A 75 2.46 -12.58 9.55
CA ASP A 75 2.46 -11.32 10.33
C ASP A 75 1.21 -10.49 10.06
N PHE A 76 0.57 -10.68 8.91
CA PHE A 76 -0.66 -10.00 8.51
C PHE A 76 -1.90 -10.89 8.59
N HIS A 77 -1.79 -12.17 8.21
CA HIS A 77 -2.90 -13.12 8.29
C HIS A 77 -2.42 -14.57 8.24
N SER A 78 -2.77 -15.37 9.28
CA SER A 78 -2.29 -16.75 9.42
C SER A 78 -2.95 -17.77 8.47
N GLU A 79 -4.07 -17.42 7.80
CA GLU A 79 -4.85 -18.37 7.01
C GLU A 79 -4.46 -18.41 5.52
N GLY A 80 -3.32 -17.82 5.15
CA GLY A 80 -2.74 -17.90 3.81
C GLY A 80 -2.43 -16.55 3.18
N VAL A 81 -1.53 -16.58 2.20
CA VAL A 81 -0.98 -15.40 1.53
C VAL A 81 -2.05 -14.52 0.89
N TYR A 82 -3.11 -15.10 0.29
CA TYR A 82 -4.21 -14.32 -0.29
C TYR A 82 -4.97 -13.50 0.76
N LYS A 83 -5.22 -14.08 1.95
CA LYS A 83 -5.88 -13.34 3.04
C LYS A 83 -4.96 -12.27 3.64
N ALA A 84 -3.65 -12.51 3.67
CA ALA A 84 -2.67 -11.50 4.03
C ALA A 84 -2.67 -10.34 3.03
N THR A 85 -2.70 -10.64 1.72
CA THR A 85 -2.80 -9.63 0.66
C THR A 85 -4.04 -8.76 0.82
N TYR A 86 -5.20 -9.39 1.03
CA TYR A 86 -6.45 -8.69 1.34
C TYR A 86 -6.32 -7.79 2.57
N THR A 87 -5.74 -8.31 3.65
CA THR A 87 -5.57 -7.56 4.91
C THR A 87 -4.67 -6.34 4.72
N ILE A 88 -3.52 -6.49 4.06
CA ILE A 88 -2.59 -5.40 3.77
C ILE A 88 -3.30 -4.32 2.92
N TYR A 89 -3.97 -4.72 1.85
CA TYR A 89 -4.67 -3.79 0.96
C TYR A 89 -5.66 -2.90 1.71
N HIS A 90 -6.46 -3.49 2.59
CA HIS A 90 -7.48 -2.76 3.35
C HIS A 90 -6.90 -1.99 4.54
N GLN A 91 -5.94 -2.55 5.26
CA GLN A 91 -5.28 -1.92 6.41
C GLN A 91 -4.58 -0.62 6.03
N TYR A 92 -3.90 -0.61 4.90
CA TYR A 92 -3.17 0.56 4.39
C TYR A 92 -3.98 1.41 3.41
N THR A 93 -5.27 1.17 3.30
CA THR A 93 -6.21 1.96 2.48
C THR A 93 -5.73 2.12 1.04
N MET A 94 -5.21 1.05 0.45
CA MET A 94 -4.64 1.05 -0.90
C MET A 94 -5.74 1.20 -1.98
N GLY A 95 -5.34 1.57 -3.19
CA GLY A 95 -6.22 1.79 -4.34
C GLY A 95 -6.40 3.26 -4.71
N GLU A 96 -6.68 3.52 -5.97
CA GLU A 96 -6.85 4.86 -6.52
C GLU A 96 -8.32 5.28 -6.56
N GLY A 97 -8.54 6.58 -6.43
CA GLY A 97 -9.85 7.19 -6.56
C GLY A 97 -10.86 6.78 -5.49
N PRO A 98 -12.14 7.21 -5.64
CA PRO A 98 -13.17 6.99 -4.64
C PRO A 98 -13.58 5.51 -4.50
N ASN A 99 -13.39 4.72 -5.55
CA ASN A 99 -13.70 3.29 -5.55
C ASN A 99 -12.52 2.44 -5.05
N ARG A 100 -11.35 3.06 -4.83
CA ARG A 100 -10.13 2.37 -4.44
C ARG A 100 -9.76 1.25 -5.41
N ASP A 101 -9.85 1.55 -6.72
CA ASP A 101 -9.47 0.58 -7.75
C ASP A 101 -7.98 0.29 -7.69
N GLY A 102 -7.59 -0.98 -7.67
CA GLY A 102 -6.19 -1.36 -7.66
C GLY A 102 -5.95 -2.86 -7.61
N ILE A 103 -4.76 -3.23 -8.07
CA ILE A 103 -4.22 -4.59 -8.02
C ILE A 103 -2.93 -4.60 -7.20
N MET A 104 -2.77 -5.57 -6.33
CA MET A 104 -1.56 -5.76 -5.52
C MET A 104 -1.01 -7.17 -5.71
N LEU A 105 0.29 -7.27 -5.99
CA LEU A 105 1.06 -8.49 -5.92
C LEU A 105 1.82 -8.51 -4.60
N LEU A 106 1.51 -9.50 -3.75
CA LEU A 106 2.26 -9.80 -2.52
C LEU A 106 3.18 -10.99 -2.77
N LEU A 107 4.45 -10.86 -2.38
CA LEU A 107 5.42 -11.95 -2.32
C LEU A 107 5.92 -12.10 -0.88
N SER A 108 5.81 -13.31 -0.32
CA SER A 108 6.27 -13.68 1.01
C SER A 108 7.43 -14.66 0.90
N MET A 109 8.56 -14.34 1.53
CA MET A 109 9.82 -15.04 1.28
C MET A 109 10.01 -16.29 2.12
N ASP A 110 9.41 -16.39 3.31
CA ASP A 110 9.59 -17.54 4.20
C ASP A 110 9.17 -18.86 3.53
N ASP A 111 8.00 -18.87 2.85
CA ASP A 111 7.52 -20.01 2.07
C ASP A 111 7.69 -19.83 0.56
N ARG A 112 8.20 -18.68 0.09
CA ARG A 112 8.22 -18.26 -1.32
C ARG A 112 6.83 -18.33 -1.97
N ASP A 113 5.84 -17.88 -1.20
CA ASP A 113 4.44 -17.87 -1.61
C ASP A 113 4.00 -16.46 -2.06
N TRP A 114 3.03 -16.40 -2.93
CA TRP A 114 2.57 -15.13 -3.49
C TRP A 114 1.06 -15.14 -3.71
N ALA A 115 0.47 -13.94 -3.76
CA ALA A 115 -0.91 -13.77 -4.20
C ALA A 115 -1.10 -12.42 -4.87
N MET A 116 -2.07 -12.37 -5.79
CA MET A 116 -2.61 -11.12 -6.31
C MET A 116 -3.99 -10.87 -5.72
N PHE A 117 -4.25 -9.60 -5.38
CA PHE A 117 -5.56 -9.13 -4.93
C PHE A 117 -5.97 -7.92 -5.75
N CYS A 118 -7.15 -8.00 -6.34
CA CYS A 118 -7.75 -6.94 -7.14
C CYS A 118 -9.00 -6.41 -6.43
N TYR A 119 -9.14 -5.09 -6.37
CA TYR A 119 -10.25 -4.43 -5.72
C TYR A 119 -10.75 -3.25 -6.56
N GLY A 120 -12.07 -3.03 -6.51
CA GLY A 120 -12.75 -2.00 -7.28
C GLY A 120 -13.24 -2.50 -8.63
N SER A 121 -14.37 -1.95 -9.09
CA SER A 121 -15.11 -2.49 -10.24
C SER A 121 -14.34 -2.42 -11.57
N TYR A 122 -13.50 -1.39 -11.74
CA TYR A 122 -12.68 -1.25 -12.93
C TYR A 122 -11.49 -2.23 -12.90
N CYS A 123 -10.85 -2.37 -11.74
CA CYS A 123 -9.80 -3.35 -11.55
C CYS A 123 -10.30 -4.77 -11.80
N GLU A 124 -11.42 -5.15 -11.20
CA GLU A 124 -12.03 -6.50 -11.37
C GLU A 124 -12.44 -6.78 -12.82
N TYR A 125 -12.82 -5.77 -13.57
CA TYR A 125 -13.11 -5.91 -15.01
C TYR A 125 -11.83 -6.15 -15.82
N ALA A 126 -10.80 -5.33 -15.61
CA ALA A 126 -9.51 -5.43 -16.32
C ALA A 126 -8.76 -6.73 -15.96
N PHE A 127 -8.72 -7.05 -14.67
CA PHE A 127 -8.00 -8.20 -14.13
C PHE A 127 -8.94 -9.32 -13.66
N ASN A 128 -9.84 -9.74 -14.53
CA ASN A 128 -10.66 -10.93 -14.27
C ASN A 128 -9.78 -12.20 -14.16
N ASN A 129 -10.38 -13.34 -13.86
CA ASN A 129 -9.64 -14.60 -13.67
C ASN A 129 -8.69 -14.94 -14.83
N TYR A 130 -9.05 -14.61 -16.07
CA TYR A 130 -8.19 -14.84 -17.22
C TYR A 130 -7.00 -13.87 -17.24
N GLY A 131 -7.24 -12.59 -16.97
CA GLY A 131 -6.19 -11.58 -16.87
C GLY A 131 -5.18 -11.90 -15.78
N GLN A 132 -5.65 -12.30 -14.58
CA GLN A 132 -4.76 -12.69 -13.48
C GLN A 132 -3.91 -13.91 -13.84
N GLN A 133 -4.47 -14.94 -14.48
CA GLN A 133 -3.70 -16.11 -14.95
C GLN A 133 -2.65 -15.76 -16.01
N LYS A 134 -2.85 -14.69 -16.76
CA LYS A 134 -1.84 -14.20 -17.70
C LYS A 134 -0.75 -13.41 -17.00
N LEU A 135 -1.11 -12.53 -16.07
CA LEU A 135 -0.15 -11.83 -15.21
C LEU A 135 0.78 -12.81 -14.48
N GLU A 136 0.21 -13.85 -13.88
CA GLU A 136 0.97 -14.90 -13.20
C GLU A 136 2.11 -15.44 -14.05
N LYS A 137 1.85 -15.72 -15.31
CA LYS A 137 2.85 -16.32 -16.22
C LYS A 137 4.01 -15.41 -16.56
N VAL A 138 3.84 -14.09 -16.52
CA VAL A 138 4.90 -13.16 -16.91
C VAL A 138 5.95 -12.98 -15.82
N PHE A 139 5.61 -13.19 -14.54
CA PHE A 139 6.58 -13.01 -13.46
C PHE A 139 7.11 -14.31 -12.85
N LEU A 140 6.38 -15.44 -12.95
CA LEU A 140 6.76 -16.68 -12.28
C LEU A 140 8.08 -17.28 -12.78
N ASP A 141 8.35 -17.20 -14.06
CA ASP A 141 9.61 -17.71 -14.62
C ASP A 141 10.80 -16.94 -14.03
N ASN A 142 10.71 -15.61 -13.96
CA ASN A 142 11.72 -14.75 -13.35
C ASN A 142 11.88 -15.04 -11.85
N PHE A 143 10.79 -15.21 -11.12
CA PHE A 143 10.82 -15.56 -9.69
C PHE A 143 11.46 -16.93 -9.45
N GLY A 144 11.26 -17.89 -10.37
CA GLY A 144 11.92 -19.19 -10.34
C GLY A 144 13.44 -19.10 -10.44
N GLU A 145 13.95 -18.09 -11.13
CA GLU A 145 15.38 -17.80 -11.30
C GLU A 145 15.93 -16.81 -10.27
N ASN A 146 15.11 -16.33 -9.32
CA ASN A 146 15.41 -15.27 -8.36
C ASN A 146 15.66 -13.90 -9.02
N ASP A 147 15.19 -13.68 -10.23
CA ASP A 147 15.15 -12.37 -10.87
C ASP A 147 13.92 -11.59 -10.40
N TRP A 148 14.03 -11.05 -9.19
CA TRP A 148 12.91 -10.32 -8.55
C TRP A 148 12.57 -9.05 -9.30
N TYR A 149 13.60 -8.27 -9.68
CA TYR A 149 13.39 -7.04 -10.43
C TYR A 149 12.71 -7.29 -11.78
N GLY A 150 13.22 -8.24 -12.57
CA GLY A 150 12.63 -8.61 -13.87
C GLY A 150 11.18 -9.07 -13.74
N GLY A 151 10.90 -9.91 -12.75
CA GLY A 151 9.53 -10.37 -12.51
C GLY A 151 8.56 -9.25 -12.13
N PHE A 152 8.96 -8.33 -11.25
CA PHE A 152 8.14 -7.18 -10.89
C PHE A 152 8.01 -6.18 -12.03
N GLU A 153 9.05 -5.97 -12.81
CA GLU A 153 9.01 -5.12 -14.00
C GLU A 153 8.00 -5.64 -15.02
N ASP A 154 8.04 -6.93 -15.30
CA ASP A 154 7.13 -7.60 -16.23
C ASP A 154 5.68 -7.56 -15.72
N TYR A 155 5.46 -7.74 -14.41
CA TYR A 155 4.15 -7.57 -13.79
C TYR A 155 3.59 -6.16 -14.03
N VAL A 156 4.36 -5.09 -13.77
CA VAL A 156 3.89 -3.71 -13.96
C VAL A 156 3.62 -3.40 -15.43
N LYS A 157 4.50 -3.87 -16.34
CA LYS A 157 4.31 -3.72 -17.79
C LYS A 157 3.01 -4.38 -18.27
N GLU A 158 2.77 -5.61 -17.85
CA GLU A 158 1.59 -6.37 -18.27
C GLU A 158 0.32 -5.77 -17.63
N CYS A 159 0.38 -5.25 -16.40
CA CYS A 159 -0.74 -4.47 -15.83
C CYS A 159 -1.12 -3.29 -16.74
N SER A 160 -0.14 -2.57 -17.29
CA SER A 160 -0.40 -1.47 -18.23
C SER A 160 -1.12 -1.95 -19.50
N VAL A 161 -0.80 -3.13 -20.00
CA VAL A 161 -1.46 -3.72 -21.20
C VAL A 161 -2.94 -4.03 -20.92
N TYR A 162 -3.25 -4.56 -19.74
CA TYR A 162 -4.65 -4.89 -19.37
C TYR A 162 -5.49 -3.67 -19.02
N LEU A 163 -4.87 -2.56 -18.64
CA LEU A 163 -5.54 -1.31 -18.32
C LEU A 163 -5.73 -0.41 -19.54
N GLU A 164 -5.10 -0.69 -20.69
CA GLU A 164 -5.24 0.06 -21.94
C GLU A 164 -6.58 -0.20 -22.63
#